data_0f5548b8fb3af94a8efc587ae082af20
#
_entry.id   0f5548b8fb3af94a8efc587ae082af20
#
_cell.length_a   1.000
_cell.length_b   1.000
_cell.length_c   1.000
_cell.angle_alpha   90.00
_cell.angle_beta   90.00
_cell.angle_gamma   90.00
#
_symmetry.space_group_name_H-M   'P 1'
#
loop_
_entity.id
_entity.type
_entity.pdbx_description
1 polymer ?
#
loop_
_entity_poly.entity_id
_entity_poly.type
_entity_poly.pdbx_seq_one_letter_code
_entity_poly.pdbx_strand_id
1 'polypeptide(L)'
;DWAKSHNSYPYLGMMASEGGQREEALVEHGCNYYGATVTRSAPFAIFMRNDILRLALEMDDWYRNHIDLFAELYYQQPYSRDKNGNVIPYEPLGTIIPSAYGEIRQHENGDYYTTRAQRTGCSMCGFGIHIEERPHRFDRLREDNPVEWDFYMKRCVTDPITGEKYGWGKVLDYIGVGWEDVPAVQMELPIDQMM
;
A
#
# COMPACT_ATOMS: atom_id res chain seq x y z
N ASP A 1 18.44 -0.19 13.87
CA ASP A 1 19.87 -0.38 14.18
C ASP A 1 20.80 -0.34 12.97
N TRP A 2 20.39 -0.85 11.79
CA TRP A 2 21.20 -0.81 10.56
C TRP A 2 21.58 0.62 10.16
N ALA A 3 20.65 1.55 10.15
CA ALA A 3 20.90 2.94 9.79
C ALA A 3 21.97 3.60 10.71
N LYS A 4 21.87 3.35 12.03
CA LYS A 4 22.89 3.84 12.98
C LYS A 4 24.28 3.26 12.72
N SER A 5 24.37 1.94 12.47
CA SER A 5 25.64 1.27 12.23
C SER A 5 26.32 1.69 10.92
N HIS A 6 25.54 2.22 9.95
CA HIS A 6 26.03 2.67 8.66
C HIS A 6 26.05 4.20 8.49
N ASN A 7 25.83 4.96 9.58
CA ASN A 7 25.73 6.42 9.57
C ASN A 7 24.77 6.94 8.48
N SER A 8 23.61 6.27 8.37
CA SER A 8 22.60 6.53 7.35
C SER A 8 21.32 7.05 7.98
N TYR A 9 20.55 7.82 7.21
CA TYR A 9 19.25 8.32 7.61
C TYR A 9 18.15 7.60 6.83
N PRO A 10 17.18 6.95 7.51
CA PRO A 10 16.04 6.34 6.83
C PRO A 10 15.15 7.40 6.21
N TYR A 11 14.74 7.18 4.97
CA TYR A 11 13.66 7.91 4.33
C TYR A 11 12.35 7.19 4.59
N LEU A 12 11.35 7.94 5.02
CA LEU A 12 10.01 7.43 5.30
C LEU A 12 9.05 7.89 4.20
N GLY A 13 8.26 6.97 3.67
CA GLY A 13 7.21 7.26 2.71
C GLY A 13 5.93 7.82 3.36
N MET A 14 6.07 8.65 4.40
CA MET A 14 4.94 9.29 5.08
C MET A 14 4.49 10.55 4.34
N MET A 15 3.18 10.72 4.25
CA MET A 15 2.53 11.94 3.74
C MET A 15 1.65 12.54 4.82
N ALA A 16 1.58 13.87 4.90
CA ALA A 16 0.68 14.57 5.83
C ALA A 16 -0.80 14.22 5.57
N SER A 17 -1.16 14.01 4.30
CA SER A 17 -2.51 13.61 3.89
C SER A 17 -2.97 12.23 4.38
N GLU A 18 -2.11 11.44 5.01
CA GLU A 18 -2.50 10.17 5.63
C GLU A 18 -3.24 10.36 6.97
N GLY A 19 -3.17 11.56 7.55
CA GLY A 19 -3.88 11.95 8.77
C GLY A 19 -3.37 11.30 10.05
N GLY A 20 -4.07 11.58 11.16
CA GLY A 20 -3.81 11.00 12.47
C GLY A 20 -2.39 11.25 12.99
N GLN A 21 -1.82 10.29 13.69
CA GLN A 21 -0.48 10.40 14.32
C GLN A 21 0.65 10.74 13.32
N ARG A 22 0.48 10.43 12.03
CA ARG A 22 1.49 10.76 11.01
C ARG A 22 1.46 12.23 10.67
N GLU A 23 0.28 12.80 10.52
CA GLU A 23 0.08 14.24 10.33
C GLU A 23 0.58 15.02 11.55
N GLU A 24 0.16 14.63 12.77
CA GLU A 24 0.63 15.23 14.02
C GLU A 24 2.15 15.23 14.11
N ALA A 25 2.79 14.10 13.85
CA ALA A 25 4.26 13.99 13.90
C ALA A 25 4.96 14.86 12.83
N LEU A 26 4.35 15.04 11.64
CA LEU A 26 4.90 15.93 10.62
C LEU A 26 4.69 17.40 10.95
N VAL A 27 3.57 17.76 11.57
CA VAL A 27 3.29 19.12 12.04
C VAL A 27 4.24 19.49 13.20
N GLU A 28 4.45 18.58 14.15
CA GLU A 28 5.29 18.83 15.32
C GLU A 28 6.78 18.87 14.99
N HIS A 29 7.26 17.96 14.15
CA HIS A 29 8.68 17.72 13.93
C HIS A 29 9.17 18.08 12.52
N GLY A 30 8.26 18.37 11.59
CA GLY A 30 8.57 18.64 10.20
C GLY A 30 9.00 17.40 9.41
N CYS A 31 9.43 17.63 8.16
CA CYS A 31 9.84 16.56 7.25
C CYS A 31 11.15 15.86 7.69
N ASN A 32 11.98 16.55 8.47
CA ASN A 32 13.29 16.04 8.94
C ASN A 32 13.32 16.09 10.46
N TYR A 33 13.26 14.93 11.11
CA TYR A 33 13.30 14.84 12.55
C TYR A 33 14.65 14.31 13.05
N TYR A 34 15.50 15.22 13.50
CA TYR A 34 16.85 14.91 13.99
C TYR A 34 16.92 14.64 15.49
N GLY A 35 15.87 14.97 16.25
CA GLY A 35 15.75 14.74 17.69
C GLY A 35 15.30 13.32 18.08
N ALA A 36 14.91 12.50 17.14
CA ALA A 36 14.51 11.12 17.41
C ALA A 36 15.72 10.22 17.74
N THR A 37 15.47 9.11 18.43
CA THR A 37 16.48 8.05 18.68
C THR A 37 17.12 7.55 17.38
N VAL A 38 16.35 7.52 16.29
CA VAL A 38 16.84 7.31 14.94
C VAL A 38 16.39 8.52 14.12
N THR A 39 17.36 9.33 13.69
CA THR A 39 17.12 10.46 12.79
C THR A 39 16.46 9.98 11.51
N ARG A 40 15.44 10.69 11.03
CA ARG A 40 14.65 10.30 9.88
C ARG A 40 14.26 11.49 9.01
N SER A 41 14.02 11.23 7.75
CA SER A 41 13.46 12.20 6.79
C SER A 41 12.23 11.63 6.11
N ALA A 42 11.23 12.47 5.86
CA ALA A 42 10.01 12.14 5.12
C ALA A 42 9.92 13.06 3.87
N PRO A 43 10.63 12.75 2.79
CA PRO A 43 10.72 13.62 1.62
C PRO A 43 9.36 13.82 0.91
N PHE A 44 8.42 12.90 1.11
CA PHE A 44 7.08 12.97 0.55
C PHE A 44 6.04 13.62 1.47
N ALA A 45 6.45 14.18 2.60
CA ALA A 45 5.53 14.71 3.62
C ALA A 45 4.53 15.73 3.09
N ILE A 46 4.95 16.57 2.14
CA ILE A 46 4.11 17.63 1.55
C ILE A 46 3.22 17.16 0.39
N PHE A 47 3.44 15.94 -0.11
CA PHE A 47 2.66 15.42 -1.24
C PHE A 47 1.31 14.92 -0.77
N MET A 48 0.30 15.20 -1.58
CA MET A 48 -1.01 14.55 -1.50
C MET A 48 -0.97 13.25 -2.32
N ARG A 49 -1.89 12.33 -2.01
CA ARG A 49 -2.01 11.10 -2.81
C ARG A 49 -2.24 11.37 -4.29
N ASN A 50 -3.07 12.38 -4.59
CA ASN A 50 -3.34 12.82 -5.94
C ASN A 50 -2.06 13.22 -6.70
N ASP A 51 -1.13 13.92 -6.03
CA ASP A 51 0.15 14.32 -6.61
C ASP A 51 1.02 13.12 -6.96
N ILE A 52 1.03 12.09 -6.10
CA ILE A 52 1.79 10.85 -6.36
C ILE A 52 1.21 10.08 -7.55
N LEU A 53 -0.11 9.97 -7.66
CA LEU A 53 -0.74 9.29 -8.79
C LEU A 53 -0.51 10.04 -10.11
N ARG A 54 -0.62 11.36 -10.08
CA ARG A 54 -0.31 12.22 -11.22
C ARG A 54 1.16 12.09 -11.63
N LEU A 55 2.09 12.19 -10.67
CA LEU A 55 3.51 12.04 -10.92
C LEU A 55 3.83 10.69 -11.55
N ALA A 56 3.19 9.60 -11.09
CA ALA A 56 3.38 8.28 -11.67
C ALA A 56 3.02 8.23 -13.16
N LEU A 57 1.90 8.84 -13.54
CA LEU A 57 1.47 8.91 -14.94
C LEU A 57 2.40 9.79 -15.79
N GLU A 58 2.82 10.95 -15.27
CA GLU A 58 3.75 11.85 -15.95
C GLU A 58 5.14 11.21 -16.13
N MET A 59 5.64 10.48 -15.12
CA MET A 59 6.90 9.74 -15.23
C MET A 59 6.83 8.61 -16.25
N ASP A 60 5.73 7.89 -16.33
CA ASP A 60 5.55 6.83 -17.31
C ASP A 60 5.49 7.37 -18.74
N ASP A 61 4.82 8.52 -18.93
CA ASP A 61 4.78 9.20 -20.21
C ASP A 61 6.17 9.70 -20.62
N TRP A 62 6.87 10.33 -19.67
CA TRP A 62 8.25 10.75 -19.88
C TRP A 62 9.16 9.57 -20.25
N TYR A 63 9.06 8.45 -19.50
CA TYR A 63 9.83 7.24 -19.77
C TYR A 63 9.58 6.70 -21.18
N ARG A 64 8.32 6.60 -21.60
CA ARG A 64 7.96 6.11 -22.94
C ARG A 64 8.55 6.97 -24.05
N ASN A 65 8.62 8.29 -23.83
CA ASN A 65 9.15 9.23 -24.81
C ASN A 65 10.68 9.36 -24.80
N HIS A 66 11.37 8.84 -23.77
CA HIS A 66 12.81 8.99 -23.58
C HIS A 66 13.49 7.65 -23.21
N ILE A 67 13.01 6.55 -23.77
CA ILE A 67 13.44 5.20 -23.38
C ILE A 67 14.95 4.98 -23.52
N ASP A 68 15.57 5.51 -24.58
CA ASP A 68 17.01 5.35 -24.82
C ASP A 68 17.84 6.09 -23.77
N LEU A 69 17.47 7.33 -23.45
CA LEU A 69 18.13 8.12 -22.41
C LEU A 69 17.94 7.47 -21.03
N PHE A 70 16.74 6.97 -20.75
CA PHE A 70 16.46 6.30 -19.51
C PHE A 70 17.28 5.01 -19.37
N ALA A 71 17.36 4.19 -20.41
CA ALA A 71 18.15 2.98 -20.42
C ALA A 71 19.64 3.28 -20.14
N GLU A 72 20.19 4.32 -20.75
CA GLU A 72 21.57 4.76 -20.51
C GLU A 72 21.77 5.14 -19.04
N LEU A 73 20.87 5.92 -18.44
CA LEU A 73 20.98 6.38 -17.06
C LEU A 73 20.70 5.28 -16.03
N TYR A 74 19.65 4.49 -16.23
CA TYR A 74 19.18 3.48 -15.27
C TYR A 74 20.12 2.27 -15.23
N TYR A 75 20.44 1.69 -16.37
CA TYR A 75 21.20 0.43 -16.41
C TYR A 75 22.70 0.57 -16.08
N GLN A 76 23.19 1.80 -15.98
CA GLN A 76 24.52 2.07 -15.45
C GLN A 76 24.57 2.09 -13.92
N GLN A 77 23.43 2.14 -13.23
CA GLN A 77 23.38 2.27 -11.78
C GLN A 77 23.50 0.90 -11.07
N PRO A 78 24.12 0.85 -9.88
CA PRO A 78 24.26 -0.39 -9.12
C PRO A 78 22.93 -1.03 -8.74
N TYR A 79 21.89 -0.21 -8.48
CA TYR A 79 20.56 -0.68 -8.10
C TYR A 79 19.77 -1.32 -9.25
N SER A 80 20.24 -1.23 -10.49
CA SER A 80 19.68 -1.94 -11.64
C SER A 80 20.12 -3.41 -11.72
N ARG A 81 20.83 -3.90 -10.71
CA ARG A 81 21.31 -5.29 -10.65
C ARG A 81 20.96 -5.94 -9.32
N ASP A 82 20.64 -7.22 -9.37
CA ASP A 82 20.44 -8.03 -8.18
C ASP A 82 21.79 -8.39 -7.52
N LYS A 83 21.73 -9.09 -6.37
CA LYS A 83 22.90 -9.57 -5.63
C LYS A 83 23.81 -10.54 -6.42
N ASN A 84 23.30 -11.10 -7.52
CA ASN A 84 24.03 -12.03 -8.40
C ASN A 84 24.58 -11.30 -9.65
N GLY A 85 24.33 -9.99 -9.78
CA GLY A 85 24.73 -9.16 -10.91
C GLY A 85 23.80 -9.21 -12.11
N ASN A 86 22.64 -9.90 -12.01
CA ASN A 86 21.66 -9.92 -13.08
C ASN A 86 20.94 -8.58 -13.17
N VAL A 87 20.62 -8.15 -14.40
CA VAL A 87 19.87 -6.92 -14.64
C VAL A 87 18.45 -7.04 -14.07
N ILE A 88 18.06 -6.07 -13.26
CA ILE A 88 16.67 -5.87 -12.82
C ILE A 88 16.02 -4.96 -13.86
N PRO A 89 15.02 -5.42 -14.61
CA PRO A 89 14.32 -4.57 -15.55
C PRO A 89 13.60 -3.44 -14.83
N TYR A 90 13.59 -2.26 -15.42
CA TYR A 90 12.78 -1.17 -14.92
C TYR A 90 11.29 -1.45 -15.14
N GLU A 91 10.51 -1.30 -14.09
CA GLU A 91 9.05 -1.33 -14.16
C GLU A 91 8.49 0.07 -13.94
N PRO A 92 7.77 0.65 -14.92
CA PRO A 92 7.15 1.95 -14.79
C PRO A 92 6.15 2.01 -13.63
N LEU A 93 6.06 3.15 -12.94
CA LEU A 93 5.13 3.32 -11.81
C LEU A 93 3.68 3.11 -12.21
N GLY A 94 3.29 3.48 -13.43
CA GLY A 94 1.96 3.22 -13.98
C GLY A 94 1.66 1.73 -14.22
N THR A 95 2.68 0.87 -14.15
CA THR A 95 2.52 -0.61 -14.13
C THR A 95 2.51 -1.14 -12.71
N ILE A 96 3.40 -0.64 -11.85
CA ILE A 96 3.54 -1.09 -10.46
C ILE A 96 2.32 -0.68 -9.63
N ILE A 97 1.85 0.57 -9.75
CA ILE A 97 0.71 1.07 -8.97
C ILE A 97 -0.57 0.27 -9.29
N PRO A 98 -0.96 0.04 -10.54
CA PRO A 98 -2.12 -0.78 -10.86
C PRO A 98 -2.03 -2.21 -10.34
N SER A 99 -0.86 -2.82 -10.30
CA SER A 99 -0.71 -4.19 -9.78
C SER A 99 -1.08 -4.31 -8.30
N ALA A 100 -0.81 -3.26 -7.50
CA ALA A 100 -1.08 -3.22 -6.08
C ALA A 100 -2.40 -2.53 -5.72
N TYR A 101 -2.75 -1.45 -6.43
CA TYR A 101 -3.84 -0.53 -6.05
C TYR A 101 -5.04 -0.54 -7.02
N GLY A 102 -4.94 -1.23 -8.15
CA GLY A 102 -5.88 -1.12 -9.27
C GLY A 102 -5.53 0.03 -10.20
N GLU A 103 -6.31 0.17 -11.28
CA GLU A 103 -6.08 1.19 -12.30
C GLU A 103 -6.13 2.61 -11.73
N ILE A 104 -5.26 3.48 -12.22
CA ILE A 104 -5.33 4.90 -11.94
C ILE A 104 -6.39 5.52 -12.85
N ARG A 105 -7.40 6.14 -12.25
CA ARG A 105 -8.49 6.85 -12.95
C ARG A 105 -8.63 8.26 -12.42
N GLN A 106 -9.35 9.10 -13.15
CA GLN A 106 -9.60 10.49 -12.80
C GLN A 106 -11.08 10.73 -12.55
N HIS A 107 -11.42 11.41 -11.47
CA HIS A 107 -12.75 11.91 -11.19
C HIS A 107 -13.09 13.11 -12.08
N GLU A 108 -14.35 13.47 -12.16
CA GLU A 108 -14.80 14.67 -12.91
C GLU A 108 -14.19 15.98 -12.38
N ASN A 109 -13.87 16.06 -11.10
CA ASN A 109 -13.20 17.20 -10.48
C ASN A 109 -11.69 17.28 -10.79
N GLY A 110 -11.15 16.31 -11.52
CA GLY A 110 -9.73 16.26 -11.91
C GLY A 110 -8.82 15.48 -10.96
N ASP A 111 -9.30 15.02 -9.81
CA ASP A 111 -8.51 14.24 -8.86
C ASP A 111 -8.31 12.80 -9.34
N TYR A 112 -7.12 12.25 -9.10
CA TYR A 112 -6.81 10.88 -9.41
C TYR A 112 -7.15 9.94 -8.25
N TYR A 113 -7.59 8.73 -8.59
CA TYR A 113 -7.87 7.65 -7.65
C TYR A 113 -7.46 6.31 -8.21
N THR A 114 -7.44 5.28 -7.37
CA THR A 114 -7.17 3.91 -7.75
C THR A 114 -8.38 3.04 -7.51
N THR A 115 -8.66 2.12 -8.44
CA THR A 115 -9.94 1.38 -8.48
C THR A 115 -10.08 0.28 -7.43
N ARG A 116 -8.97 -0.19 -6.83
CA ARG A 116 -8.98 -1.34 -5.92
C ARG A 116 -8.72 -0.96 -4.47
N ALA A 117 -7.61 -0.33 -4.17
CA ALA A 117 -7.22 0.01 -2.82
C ALA A 117 -6.79 1.47 -2.71
N GLN A 118 -7.20 2.14 -1.65
CA GLN A 118 -6.77 3.52 -1.42
C GLN A 118 -5.36 3.60 -0.84
N ARG A 119 -4.93 2.58 -0.13
CA ARG A 119 -3.57 2.45 0.41
C ARG A 119 -3.26 0.99 0.67
N THR A 120 -2.00 0.62 0.50
CA THR A 120 -1.51 -0.66 0.99
C THR A 120 -1.13 -0.49 2.45
N GLY A 121 -1.75 -1.28 3.31
CA GLY A 121 -1.30 -1.49 4.68
C GLY A 121 -0.55 -2.81 4.79
N CYS A 122 -0.21 -3.23 6.00
CA CYS A 122 0.14 -4.63 6.23
C CYS A 122 -1.06 -5.50 5.84
N SER A 123 -0.85 -6.59 5.11
CA SER A 123 -1.92 -7.51 4.65
C SER A 123 -2.90 -7.90 5.74
N MET A 124 -2.40 -7.99 6.98
CA MET A 124 -3.18 -8.38 8.17
C MET A 124 -3.39 -7.25 9.18
N CYS A 125 -3.37 -5.99 8.75
CA CYS A 125 -3.64 -4.87 9.65
C CYS A 125 -5.15 -4.80 9.96
N GLY A 126 -5.53 -5.03 11.21
CA GLY A 126 -6.91 -4.89 11.70
C GLY A 126 -7.30 -3.48 12.12
N PHE A 127 -6.35 -2.51 12.05
CA PHE A 127 -6.65 -1.14 12.46
C PHE A 127 -7.71 -0.50 11.57
N GLY A 128 -8.81 -0.03 12.19
CA GLY A 128 -9.91 0.61 11.48
C GLY A 128 -10.83 -0.33 10.70
N ILE A 129 -10.68 -1.65 10.80
CA ILE A 129 -11.50 -2.61 10.07
C ILE A 129 -13.00 -2.46 10.36
N HIS A 130 -13.36 -2.05 11.57
CA HIS A 130 -14.75 -1.86 12.02
C HIS A 130 -15.48 -0.68 11.35
N ILE A 131 -14.74 0.19 10.67
CA ILE A 131 -15.29 1.31 9.90
C ILE A 131 -15.19 1.10 8.39
N GLU A 132 -14.64 -0.02 7.94
CA GLU A 132 -14.61 -0.37 6.52
C GLU A 132 -15.91 -1.05 6.11
N GLU A 133 -16.47 -0.58 5.00
CA GLU A 133 -17.60 -1.27 4.35
C GLU A 133 -17.11 -2.54 3.64
N ARG A 134 -17.98 -3.54 3.56
CA ARG A 134 -17.68 -4.78 2.82
C ARG A 134 -17.89 -4.59 1.31
N PRO A 135 -17.00 -5.15 0.46
CA PRO A 135 -15.88 -6.02 0.79
C PRO A 135 -14.69 -5.26 1.40
N HIS A 136 -14.37 -5.55 2.65
CA HIS A 136 -13.23 -4.94 3.35
C HIS A 136 -11.89 -5.62 2.99
N ARG A 137 -10.78 -5.11 3.56
CA ARG A 137 -9.42 -5.60 3.24
C ARG A 137 -9.22 -7.11 3.43
N PHE A 138 -9.89 -7.73 4.40
CA PHE A 138 -9.77 -9.17 4.62
C PHE A 138 -10.61 -9.99 3.64
N ASP A 139 -11.71 -9.45 3.11
CA ASP A 139 -12.44 -10.07 2.01
C ASP A 139 -11.56 -10.09 0.75
N ARG A 140 -10.92 -8.96 0.43
CA ARG A 140 -9.98 -8.86 -0.69
C ARG A 140 -8.77 -9.78 -0.53
N LEU A 141 -8.19 -9.86 0.69
CA LEU A 141 -7.10 -10.80 0.96
C LEU A 141 -7.53 -12.26 0.74
N ARG A 142 -8.77 -12.60 1.06
CA ARG A 142 -9.31 -13.94 0.81
C ARG A 142 -9.31 -14.30 -0.67
N GLU A 143 -9.64 -13.34 -1.53
CA GLU A 143 -9.63 -13.52 -2.98
C GLU A 143 -8.21 -13.59 -3.53
N ASP A 144 -7.33 -12.69 -3.08
CA ASP A 144 -5.98 -12.56 -3.59
C ASP A 144 -5.03 -13.65 -3.10
N ASN A 145 -5.13 -14.01 -1.82
CA ASN A 145 -4.25 -15.00 -1.17
C ASN A 145 -5.02 -15.80 -0.11
N PRO A 146 -5.83 -16.77 -0.51
CA PRO A 146 -6.66 -17.56 0.40
C PRO A 146 -5.86 -18.36 1.43
N VAL A 147 -4.62 -18.72 1.12
CA VAL A 147 -3.74 -19.48 2.05
C VAL A 147 -3.28 -18.59 3.19
N GLU A 148 -2.84 -17.37 2.87
CA GLU A 148 -2.43 -16.36 3.86
C GLU A 148 -3.63 -15.94 4.71
N TRP A 149 -4.77 -15.70 4.06
CA TRP A 149 -6.02 -15.37 4.74
C TRP A 149 -6.42 -16.45 5.76
N ASP A 150 -6.46 -17.71 5.36
CA ASP A 150 -6.83 -18.83 6.25
C ASP A 150 -5.88 -18.92 7.46
N PHE A 151 -4.60 -18.77 7.24
CA PHE A 151 -3.61 -18.77 8.32
C PHE A 151 -3.87 -17.67 9.33
N TYR A 152 -3.97 -16.43 8.87
CA TYR A 152 -4.10 -15.29 9.77
C TYR A 152 -5.49 -15.15 10.39
N MET A 153 -6.54 -15.53 9.67
CA MET A 153 -7.90 -15.45 10.20
C MET A 153 -8.21 -16.52 11.23
N LYS A 154 -7.59 -17.70 11.12
CA LYS A 154 -8.01 -18.88 11.92
C LYS A 154 -6.94 -19.46 12.85
N ARG A 155 -5.64 -19.26 12.59
CA ARG A 155 -4.61 -20.10 13.24
C ARG A 155 -3.25 -19.46 13.46
N CYS A 156 -3.11 -18.14 13.31
CA CYS A 156 -1.82 -17.45 13.48
C CYS A 156 -1.36 -17.34 14.94
N VAL A 157 -2.26 -17.57 15.90
CA VAL A 157 -1.97 -17.54 17.34
C VAL A 157 -2.31 -18.89 17.93
N THR A 158 -1.51 -19.34 18.89
CA THR A 158 -1.81 -20.53 19.70
C THR A 158 -2.00 -20.07 21.15
N ASP A 159 -3.15 -20.43 21.74
CA ASP A 159 -3.41 -20.18 23.16
C ASP A 159 -2.40 -20.97 23.99
N PRO A 160 -1.61 -20.35 24.86
CA PRO A 160 -0.57 -21.01 25.63
C PRO A 160 -1.12 -21.95 26.71
N ILE A 161 -2.40 -21.82 27.07
CA ILE A 161 -3.03 -22.62 28.11
C ILE A 161 -3.78 -23.81 27.50
N THR A 162 -4.59 -23.57 26.49
CA THR A 162 -5.47 -24.59 25.89
C THR A 162 -4.85 -25.29 24.69
N GLY A 163 -3.84 -24.69 24.05
CA GLY A 163 -3.27 -25.14 22.78
C GLY A 163 -4.18 -24.88 21.57
N GLU A 164 -5.33 -24.21 21.76
CA GLU A 164 -6.24 -23.87 20.68
C GLU A 164 -5.61 -22.84 19.74
N LYS A 165 -5.80 -23.03 18.43
CA LYS A 165 -5.37 -22.06 17.42
C LYS A 165 -6.51 -21.12 17.09
N TYR A 166 -6.18 -19.83 16.99
CA TYR A 166 -7.11 -18.80 16.58
C TYR A 166 -6.39 -17.68 15.80
N GLY A 167 -7.15 -16.74 15.27
CA GLY A 167 -6.61 -15.62 14.53
C GLY A 167 -7.53 -14.40 14.58
N TRP A 168 -7.41 -13.56 13.58
CA TRP A 168 -8.22 -12.34 13.45
C TRP A 168 -9.73 -12.59 13.44
N GLY A 169 -10.19 -13.75 12.92
CA GLY A 169 -11.60 -14.11 12.93
C GLY A 169 -12.23 -13.97 14.31
N LYS A 170 -11.56 -14.48 15.36
CA LYS A 170 -12.04 -14.37 16.74
C LYS A 170 -12.15 -12.91 17.22
N VAL A 171 -11.27 -12.05 16.74
CA VAL A 171 -11.32 -10.60 17.05
C VAL A 171 -12.48 -9.94 16.31
N LEU A 172 -12.68 -10.27 15.03
CA LEU A 172 -13.76 -9.73 14.22
C LEU A 172 -15.13 -10.15 14.76
N ASP A 173 -15.30 -11.40 15.18
CA ASP A 173 -16.51 -11.89 15.86
C ASP A 173 -16.80 -11.07 17.11
N TYR A 174 -15.76 -10.80 17.92
CA TYR A 174 -15.90 -10.01 19.15
C TYR A 174 -16.35 -8.56 18.90
N ILE A 175 -15.87 -7.94 17.80
CA ILE A 175 -16.24 -6.55 17.43
C ILE A 175 -17.44 -6.48 16.47
N GLY A 176 -18.03 -7.61 16.11
CA GLY A 176 -19.22 -7.68 15.25
C GLY A 176 -18.97 -7.39 13.77
N VAL A 177 -17.76 -7.66 13.27
CA VAL A 177 -17.40 -7.49 11.85
C VAL A 177 -17.48 -8.84 11.15
N GLY A 178 -18.36 -8.95 10.14
CA GLY A 178 -18.51 -10.19 9.33
C GLY A 178 -17.25 -10.50 8.52
N TRP A 179 -16.86 -11.77 8.44
CA TRP A 179 -15.63 -12.20 7.74
C TRP A 179 -15.71 -13.59 7.10
N GLU A 180 -16.61 -14.48 7.56
CA GLU A 180 -16.72 -15.85 7.04
C GLU A 180 -17.50 -15.94 5.74
N ASP A 181 -18.60 -15.21 5.65
CA ASP A 181 -19.45 -15.15 4.48
C ASP A 181 -18.81 -14.30 3.37
N VAL A 182 -18.99 -14.73 2.14
CA VAL A 182 -18.59 -13.92 0.98
C VAL A 182 -19.61 -12.81 0.81
N PRO A 183 -19.22 -11.52 0.81
CA PRO A 183 -20.16 -10.45 0.53
C PRO A 183 -20.82 -10.70 -0.82
N ALA A 184 -22.13 -10.59 -0.90
CA ALA A 184 -22.82 -10.60 -2.19
C ALA A 184 -22.24 -9.44 -3.02
N VAL A 185 -21.53 -9.75 -4.09
CA VAL A 185 -21.12 -8.75 -5.06
C VAL A 185 -22.40 -8.16 -5.63
N GLN A 186 -22.70 -6.90 -5.30
CA GLN A 186 -23.70 -6.16 -6.04
C GLN A 186 -23.17 -6.07 -7.48
N MET A 187 -23.62 -6.98 -8.33
CA MET A 187 -23.52 -6.79 -9.77
C MET A 187 -24.39 -5.57 -10.09
N GLU A 188 -23.77 -4.42 -10.22
CA GLU A 188 -24.37 -3.32 -10.96
C GLU A 188 -24.50 -3.80 -12.39
N LEU A 189 -25.68 -4.30 -12.74
CA LEU A 189 -26.03 -4.56 -14.12
C LEU A 189 -25.96 -3.20 -14.83
N PRO A 190 -25.19 -3.10 -15.92
CA PRO A 190 -25.15 -1.85 -16.69
C PRO A 190 -26.57 -1.56 -17.19
N ILE A 191 -27.09 -0.39 -16.83
CA ILE A 191 -28.44 0.08 -17.15
C ILE A 191 -28.70 0.14 -18.68
N ASP A 192 -27.64 0.08 -19.48
CA ASP A 192 -27.69 0.15 -20.95
C ASP A 192 -28.25 -1.12 -21.66
N GLN A 193 -28.63 -2.17 -20.93
CA GLN A 193 -29.26 -3.37 -21.54
C GLN A 193 -30.77 -3.50 -21.29
N MET A 194 -31.42 -2.48 -20.78
CA MET A 194 -32.87 -2.48 -20.52
C MET A 194 -33.66 -1.47 -21.39
N MET A 195 -33.19 -1.12 -22.60
CA MET A 195 -34.01 -0.43 -23.60
C MET A 195 -33.92 -1.13 -24.95
#